data_7afb0316689713cb40c06cea296839ae
#
_entry.id   7afb0316689713cb40c06cea296839ae
#
_cell.length_a   1.000
_cell.length_b   1.000
_cell.length_c   1.000
_cell.angle_alpha   90.00
_cell.angle_beta   90.00
_cell.angle_gamma   90.00
#
_symmetry.space_group_name_H-M   'P 1'
#
loop_
_entity.id
_entity.type
_entity.pdbx_description
1 polymer ?
#
loop_
_entity_poly.entity_id
_entity_poly.type
_entity_poly.pdbx_seq_one_letter_code
_entity_poly.pdbx_strand_id
1 'polypeptide(L)'
;MHSACEPVLKDSLNPMTLETRNYIAGEWLDGDNTVDNINPSDLSDVIGHFAQASAAQLRDAISAAKQAQPLWERTSLEKRQTALMGIGQEMMARADELGRLLSR
;
A
#
# COMPACT_ATOMS: atom_id res chain seq x y z
N MET A 1 -28.40 37.74 -7.26
CA MET A 1 -27.04 37.14 -7.18
C MET A 1 -27.12 36.03 -6.16
N HIS A 2 -27.33 34.83 -6.61
CA HIS A 2 -27.36 33.68 -5.75
C HIS A 2 -25.96 33.10 -5.75
N SER A 3 -25.27 33.25 -4.64
CA SER A 3 -24.16 32.40 -4.29
C SER A 3 -24.75 31.01 -4.15
N ALA A 4 -24.55 30.17 -5.14
CA ALA A 4 -24.80 28.77 -5.01
C ALA A 4 -23.80 28.25 -3.95
N CYS A 5 -24.33 27.99 -2.77
CA CYS A 5 -23.69 27.16 -1.84
C CYS A 5 -23.65 25.77 -2.50
N GLU A 6 -22.59 25.49 -3.23
CA GLU A 6 -22.33 24.12 -3.65
C GLU A 6 -22.31 23.28 -2.38
N PRO A 7 -23.14 22.23 -2.33
CA PRO A 7 -22.96 21.29 -1.25
C PRO A 7 -21.52 20.83 -1.36
N VAL A 8 -20.74 21.07 -0.30
CA VAL A 8 -19.52 20.32 -0.08
C VAL A 8 -19.92 18.89 -0.36
N LEU A 9 -19.53 18.41 -1.54
CA LEU A 9 -19.58 17.01 -1.84
C LEU A 9 -19.06 16.32 -0.60
N LYS A 10 -19.99 15.67 0.10
CA LYS A 10 -19.59 14.57 0.94
C LYS A 10 -18.63 13.83 0.07
N ASP A 11 -17.35 13.90 0.41
CA ASP A 11 -16.43 12.88 -0.03
C ASP A 11 -17.14 11.59 0.31
N SER A 12 -17.94 11.20 -0.66
CA SER A 12 -18.50 9.88 -0.69
C SER A 12 -17.26 9.04 -0.40
N LEU A 13 -17.29 8.34 0.68
CA LEU A 13 -16.36 7.31 1.06
C LEU A 13 -15.94 6.62 -0.21
N ASN A 14 -14.94 7.20 -0.88
CA ASN A 14 -14.33 6.58 -2.03
C ASN A 14 -13.81 5.28 -1.46
N PRO A 15 -14.38 4.12 -1.83
CA PRO A 15 -13.91 2.88 -1.25
C PRO A 15 -12.41 2.90 -1.47
N MET A 16 -11.65 2.86 -0.39
CA MET A 16 -10.21 2.87 -0.42
C MET A 16 -9.76 1.88 -1.50
N THR A 17 -9.21 2.40 -2.60
CA THR A 17 -8.71 1.56 -3.67
C THR A 17 -7.45 0.88 -3.16
N LEU A 18 -7.63 -0.31 -2.62
CA LEU A 18 -6.53 -1.09 -2.07
C LEU A 18 -5.66 -1.59 -3.21
N GLU A 19 -4.38 -1.28 -3.18
CA GLU A 19 -3.42 -1.86 -4.11
C GLU A 19 -3.18 -3.32 -3.73
N THR A 20 -3.43 -4.22 -4.66
CA THR A 20 -3.37 -5.67 -4.43
C THR A 20 -2.28 -6.38 -5.22
N ARG A 21 -1.53 -5.62 -6.02
CA ARG A 21 -0.40 -6.12 -6.80
C ARG A 21 0.88 -6.19 -5.98
N ASN A 22 1.86 -6.92 -6.46
CA ASN A 22 3.18 -7.00 -5.86
C ASN A 22 4.02 -5.75 -6.22
N TYR A 23 4.69 -5.17 -5.26
CA TYR A 23 5.59 -4.04 -5.48
C TYR A 23 7.04 -4.53 -5.53
N ILE A 24 7.64 -4.51 -6.72
CA ILE A 24 8.99 -5.05 -6.96
C ILE A 24 9.78 -4.06 -7.81
N ALA A 25 10.97 -3.70 -7.36
CA ALA A 25 11.88 -2.79 -8.08
C ALA A 25 11.22 -1.45 -8.48
N GLY A 26 10.34 -0.92 -7.65
CA GLY A 26 9.65 0.34 -7.90
C GLY A 26 8.41 0.24 -8.78
N GLU A 27 7.96 -0.97 -9.14
CA GLU A 27 6.81 -1.19 -10.01
C GLU A 27 5.76 -2.10 -9.35
N TRP A 28 4.49 -1.80 -9.64
CA TRP A 28 3.36 -2.65 -9.25
C TRP A 28 3.13 -3.71 -10.34
N LEU A 29 3.25 -4.98 -9.96
CA LEU A 29 3.20 -6.11 -10.87
C LEU A 29 2.11 -7.10 -10.47
N ASP A 30 1.38 -7.60 -11.46
CA ASP A 30 0.48 -8.73 -11.27
C ASP A 30 1.27 -10.00 -10.93
N GLY A 31 0.64 -10.90 -10.17
CA GLY A 31 1.17 -12.25 -9.95
C GLY A 31 0.64 -13.25 -10.99
N ASP A 32 1.00 -14.52 -10.81
CA ASP A 32 0.48 -15.60 -11.65
C ASP A 32 -1.01 -15.87 -11.39
N ASN A 33 -1.44 -15.69 -10.15
CA ASN A 33 -2.81 -15.80 -9.69
C ASN A 33 -3.06 -14.87 -8.51
N THR A 34 -4.26 -14.91 -7.97
CA THR A 34 -4.63 -14.15 -6.78
C THR A 34 -5.15 -15.08 -5.67
N VAL A 35 -5.06 -14.58 -4.43
CA VAL A 35 -5.69 -15.20 -3.27
C VAL A 35 -6.64 -14.18 -2.63
N ASP A 36 -7.80 -14.67 -2.18
CA ASP A 36 -8.78 -13.83 -1.53
C ASP A 36 -8.41 -13.62 -0.06
N ASN A 37 -8.48 -12.36 0.38
CA ASN A 37 -8.44 -12.03 1.78
C ASN A 37 -9.86 -11.74 2.26
N ILE A 38 -10.38 -12.58 3.13
CA ILE A 38 -11.76 -12.54 3.61
C ILE A 38 -11.76 -12.09 5.08
N ASN A 39 -12.65 -11.17 5.42
CA ASN A 39 -12.84 -10.73 6.79
C ASN A 39 -13.29 -11.91 7.67
N PRO A 40 -12.51 -12.32 8.68
CA PRO A 40 -12.87 -13.45 9.52
C PRO A 40 -14.11 -13.22 10.40
N SER A 41 -14.48 -11.96 10.61
CA SER A 41 -15.68 -11.59 11.36
C SER A 41 -16.94 -11.51 10.51
N ASP A 42 -16.78 -11.42 9.19
CA ASP A 42 -17.88 -11.40 8.20
C ASP A 42 -17.40 -12.04 6.91
N LEU A 43 -17.69 -13.31 6.72
CA LEU A 43 -17.23 -14.10 5.58
C LEU A 43 -17.79 -13.65 4.22
N SER A 44 -18.78 -12.75 4.21
CA SER A 44 -19.29 -12.11 2.98
C SER A 44 -18.47 -10.89 2.57
N ASP A 45 -17.61 -10.38 3.45
CA ASP A 45 -16.74 -9.22 3.20
C ASP A 45 -15.39 -9.68 2.64
N VAL A 46 -15.25 -9.66 1.33
CA VAL A 46 -13.97 -9.88 0.66
C VAL A 46 -13.18 -8.58 0.64
N ILE A 47 -12.08 -8.53 1.37
CA ILE A 47 -11.24 -7.35 1.49
C ILE A 47 -10.52 -7.07 0.18
N GLY A 48 -10.06 -8.09 -0.52
CA GLY A 48 -9.41 -7.97 -1.83
C GLY A 48 -8.89 -9.28 -2.37
N HIS A 49 -8.49 -9.26 -3.63
CA HIS A 49 -7.86 -10.37 -4.34
C HIS A 49 -6.38 -10.02 -4.52
N PHE A 50 -5.51 -10.63 -3.73
CA PHE A 50 -4.10 -10.25 -3.66
C PHE A 50 -3.24 -11.09 -4.58
N ALA A 51 -2.33 -10.45 -5.30
CA ALA A 51 -1.42 -11.10 -6.22
C ALA A 51 -0.51 -12.10 -5.53
N GLN A 52 -0.39 -13.28 -6.12
CA GLN A 52 0.55 -14.33 -5.72
C GLN A 52 1.76 -14.31 -6.64
N ALA A 53 2.94 -14.10 -6.08
CA ALA A 53 4.18 -14.08 -6.83
C ALA A 53 4.56 -15.47 -7.33
N SER A 54 5.06 -15.56 -8.56
CA SER A 54 5.75 -16.75 -9.07
C SER A 54 7.13 -16.90 -8.44
N ALA A 55 7.73 -18.07 -8.57
CA ALA A 55 9.12 -18.29 -8.18
C ALA A 55 10.09 -17.39 -8.97
N ALA A 56 9.80 -17.13 -10.25
CA ALA A 56 10.59 -16.20 -11.06
C ALA A 56 10.48 -14.77 -10.54
N GLN A 57 9.28 -14.30 -10.24
CA GLN A 57 9.03 -12.97 -9.69
C GLN A 57 9.72 -12.80 -8.32
N LEU A 58 9.72 -13.83 -7.48
CA LEU A 58 10.45 -13.83 -6.21
C LEU A 58 11.96 -13.69 -6.41
N ARG A 59 12.54 -14.39 -7.39
CA ARG A 59 13.97 -14.24 -7.72
C ARG A 59 14.30 -12.83 -8.18
N ASP A 60 13.44 -12.24 -9.01
CA ASP A 60 13.61 -10.86 -9.48
C ASP A 60 13.55 -9.87 -8.31
N ALA A 61 12.64 -10.06 -7.37
CA ALA A 61 12.53 -9.25 -6.16
C ALA A 61 13.80 -9.34 -5.29
N ILE A 62 14.33 -10.54 -5.08
CA ILE A 62 15.58 -10.75 -4.33
C ILE A 62 16.76 -10.09 -5.05
N SER A 63 16.83 -10.24 -6.37
CA SER A 63 17.89 -9.63 -7.19
C SER A 63 17.85 -8.10 -7.10
N ALA A 64 16.66 -7.50 -7.22
CA ALA A 64 16.47 -6.06 -7.08
C ALA A 64 16.89 -5.55 -5.70
N ALA A 65 16.52 -6.26 -4.64
CA ALA A 65 16.92 -5.93 -3.27
C ALA A 65 18.44 -5.98 -3.08
N LYS A 66 19.10 -6.99 -3.62
CA LYS A 66 20.57 -7.12 -3.59
C LYS A 66 21.27 -5.99 -4.33
N GLN A 67 20.70 -5.54 -5.44
CA GLN A 67 21.24 -4.41 -6.21
C GLN A 67 21.06 -3.08 -5.50
N ALA A 68 19.94 -2.88 -4.79
CA ALA A 68 19.65 -1.65 -4.06
C ALA A 68 20.42 -1.53 -2.74
N GLN A 69 20.74 -2.64 -2.10
CA GLN A 69 21.33 -2.68 -0.75
C GLN A 69 22.64 -1.90 -0.61
N PRO A 70 23.64 -1.97 -1.54
CA PRO A 70 24.88 -1.24 -1.38
C PRO A 70 24.71 0.29 -1.39
N LEU A 71 23.75 0.81 -2.17
CA LEU A 71 23.44 2.23 -2.19
C LEU A 71 22.78 2.67 -0.87
N TRP A 72 21.84 1.87 -0.38
CA TRP A 72 21.17 2.12 0.88
C TRP A 72 22.14 2.06 2.08
N GLU A 73 23.03 1.10 2.10
CA GLU A 73 24.08 0.97 3.12
C GLU A 73 24.97 2.22 3.22
N ARG A 74 25.32 2.81 2.05
CA ARG A 74 26.13 4.03 2.00
C ARG A 74 25.34 5.32 2.19
N THR A 75 24.03 5.26 2.23
CA THR A 75 23.17 6.40 2.49
C THR A 75 23.41 6.91 3.92
N SER A 76 23.52 8.25 4.10
CA SER A 76 23.77 8.84 5.40
C SER A 76 22.67 8.48 6.41
N LEU A 77 23.04 8.45 7.68
CA LEU A 77 22.10 8.21 8.77
C LEU A 77 20.94 9.21 8.76
N GLU A 78 21.23 10.47 8.49
CA GLU A 78 20.24 11.54 8.41
C GLU A 78 19.20 11.30 7.31
N LYS A 79 19.64 10.88 6.11
CA LYS A 79 18.74 10.57 5.01
C LYS A 79 17.87 9.36 5.33
N ARG A 80 18.44 8.31 5.94
CA ARG A 80 17.67 7.13 6.36
C ARG A 80 16.65 7.49 7.44
N GLN A 81 17.03 8.32 8.40
CA GLN A 81 16.12 8.84 9.41
C GLN A 81 14.98 9.64 8.80
N THR A 82 15.29 10.56 7.87
CA THR A 82 14.27 11.35 7.17
C THR A 82 13.27 10.47 6.42
N ALA A 83 13.73 9.43 5.75
CA ALA A 83 12.86 8.49 5.05
C ALA A 83 11.91 7.76 6.02
N LEU A 84 12.43 7.26 7.15
CA LEU A 84 11.61 6.57 8.16
C LEU A 84 10.62 7.52 8.84
N MET A 85 11.03 8.75 9.14
CA MET A 85 10.13 9.76 9.71
C MET A 85 9.01 10.13 8.73
N GLY A 86 9.32 10.23 7.43
CA GLY A 86 8.32 10.45 6.38
C GLY A 86 7.26 9.34 6.34
N ILE A 87 7.68 8.08 6.45
CA ILE A 87 6.78 6.94 6.55
C ILE A 87 5.87 7.07 7.79
N GLY A 88 6.45 7.38 8.95
CA GLY A 88 5.70 7.54 10.19
C GLY A 88 4.67 8.68 10.11
N GLN A 89 5.03 9.80 9.50
CA GLN A 89 4.12 10.93 9.29
C GLN A 89 2.95 10.55 8.37
N GLU A 90 3.23 9.83 7.29
CA GLU A 90 2.18 9.35 6.37
C GLU A 90 1.24 8.35 7.07
N MET A 91 1.76 7.44 7.87
CA MET A 91 0.94 6.53 8.67
C MET A 91 0.05 7.27 9.65
N MET A 92 0.56 8.29 10.33
CA MET A 92 -0.25 9.10 11.26
C MET A 92 -1.33 9.89 10.53
N ALA A 93 -1.04 10.44 9.37
CA ALA A 93 -2.02 11.15 8.53
C ALA A 93 -3.16 10.24 8.06
N ARG A 94 -2.89 8.95 7.92
CA ARG A 94 -3.84 7.92 7.46
C ARG A 94 -4.29 6.97 8.58
N ALA A 95 -4.18 7.39 9.84
CA ALA A 95 -4.44 6.53 10.99
C ALA A 95 -5.86 5.93 10.99
N ASP A 96 -6.87 6.72 10.66
CA ASP A 96 -8.27 6.26 10.61
C ASP A 96 -8.49 5.22 9.50
N GLU A 97 -7.94 5.45 8.32
CA GLU A 97 -7.97 4.54 7.20
C GLU A 97 -7.31 3.21 7.54
N LEU A 98 -6.10 3.27 8.07
CA LEU A 98 -5.32 2.09 8.45
C LEU A 98 -5.99 1.32 9.60
N GLY A 99 -6.57 2.03 10.56
CA GLY A 99 -7.31 1.42 11.67
C GLY A 99 -8.54 0.64 11.20
N ARG A 100 -9.29 1.18 10.24
CA ARG A 100 -10.43 0.48 9.64
C ARG A 100 -10.01 -0.77 8.87
N LEU A 101 -8.92 -0.67 8.10
CA LEU A 101 -8.39 -1.82 7.38
C LEU A 101 -7.93 -2.92 8.33
N LEU A 102 -7.26 -2.55 9.41
CA LEU A 102 -6.76 -3.51 10.40
C LEU A 102 -7.89 -4.22 11.16
N SER A 103 -9.04 -3.58 11.30
CA SER A 103 -10.20 -4.13 12.03
C SER A 103 -11.12 -5.03 11.17
N ARG A 104 -10.83 -5.20 9.89
CA ARG A 104 -11.60 -6.06 8.96
C ARG A 104 -11.04 -7.47 8.83
#